data_5d311fb2045061e6f1145231280f091b
#
_entry.id   5d311fb2045061e6f1145231280f091b
#
_cell.length_a   1.000
_cell.length_b   1.000
_cell.length_c   1.000
_cell.angle_alpha   90.00
_cell.angle_beta   90.00
_cell.angle_gamma   90.00
#
_symmetry.space_group_name_H-M   'P 1'
#
loop_
_entity.id
_entity.type
_entity.pdbx_description
1 polymer ?
#
loop_
_entity_poly.entity_id
_entity_poly.type
_entity_poly.pdbx_seq_one_letter_code
_entity_poly.pdbx_strand_id
1 'polypeptide(L)'
;KNLNCCFIQWKKKRRMLEYRRQRTDKEKEEQMTRQIITCRGLPFWSWNGKLEENELRRQIRIFREMGFGGFFIHARTGLATDYLGKEWFEALRVSIDEARKVGLQPWLYDEDRYASGSGAGEIGKNIHFRRRSVEVKVLKEPEYRTDDLAWFAGKLSGTMLAEPRRLETGADLRPGESFLRFYVKFAEADSWNNGGYYSDMMNPDAMREFIRMTHEHYAAEFGEEFGSVIPGLFTDEPNCSTWTENMEQKFEARYGVPLLDHLPELFFEVDGCECSKIRWQMANLRAELLESAFAVPVSEWCRKHGLLYTGHVFGEENTVTQTKNTGSVMRFVRHMDIPGLDVLSDHQLIYEAVLQTASVARQNGTSRVLSESFAGSGWDLPLFAQKAGMDWQYALGVTVFCVHHAFYTLRGEAKRDFPPGISFQSPYWKQAGGGRRGGRGGASAACGSSAGIDLVLEASGRLFAEGSRDGDAPPAASAQRSAPGGDRIRLRRRAYDGGKRFHRERAAPDWKG
;
A
#
# COMPACT_ATOMS: atom_id res chain seq x y z
N LYS A 1 42.17 -9.16 -1.26
CA LYS A 1 41.04 -9.71 -2.04
C LYS A 1 39.78 -8.84 -2.00
N ASN A 2 39.61 -7.92 -1.01
CA ASN A 2 38.39 -7.11 -0.85
C ASN A 2 38.32 -5.83 -1.71
N LEU A 3 39.43 -5.34 -2.25
CA LEU A 3 39.45 -4.14 -3.10
C LEU A 3 38.92 -4.40 -4.54
N ASN A 4 39.02 -5.63 -5.04
CA ASN A 4 38.50 -5.98 -6.37
C ASN A 4 36.97 -6.04 -6.43
N CYS A 5 36.30 -6.35 -5.34
CA CYS A 5 34.83 -6.44 -5.30
C CYS A 5 34.17 -5.04 -5.36
N CYS A 6 34.74 -4.07 -4.65
CA CYS A 6 34.28 -2.67 -4.69
C CYS A 6 34.50 -2.03 -6.07
N PHE A 7 35.61 -2.36 -6.73
CA PHE A 7 35.96 -1.83 -8.07
C PHE A 7 35.05 -2.38 -9.17
N ILE A 8 34.61 -3.64 -9.05
CA ILE A 8 33.66 -4.28 -9.98
C ILE A 8 32.26 -3.68 -9.80
N GLN A 9 31.83 -3.45 -8.57
CA GLN A 9 30.54 -2.81 -8.28
C GLN A 9 30.55 -1.33 -8.76
N TRP A 10 31.64 -0.61 -8.57
CA TRP A 10 31.78 0.75 -9.07
C TRP A 10 31.74 0.83 -10.61
N LYS A 11 32.41 -0.08 -11.33
CA LYS A 11 32.35 -0.18 -12.80
C LYS A 11 30.95 -0.55 -13.31
N LYS A 12 30.22 -1.44 -12.64
CA LYS A 12 28.81 -1.75 -12.98
C LYS A 12 27.91 -0.52 -12.77
N LYS A 13 28.10 0.21 -11.66
CA LYS A 13 27.34 1.43 -11.35
C LYS A 13 27.63 2.56 -12.37
N ARG A 14 28.88 2.70 -12.81
CA ARG A 14 29.29 3.67 -13.83
C ARG A 14 28.71 3.35 -15.21
N ARG A 15 28.72 2.08 -15.64
CA ARG A 15 28.06 1.64 -16.89
C ARG A 15 26.54 1.85 -16.88
N MET A 16 25.89 1.65 -15.74
CA MET A 16 24.46 1.90 -15.58
C MET A 16 24.14 3.40 -15.65
N LEU A 17 25.04 4.26 -15.16
CA LEU A 17 24.93 5.72 -15.28
C LEU A 17 25.20 6.22 -16.71
N GLU A 18 26.10 5.59 -17.43
CA GLU A 18 26.40 5.93 -18.84
C GLU A 18 25.28 5.48 -19.79
N TYR A 19 24.65 4.32 -19.56
CA TYR A 19 23.47 3.87 -20.32
C TYR A 19 22.26 4.82 -20.13
N ARG A 20 22.11 5.43 -18.94
CA ARG A 20 21.07 6.45 -18.65
C ARG A 20 21.33 7.80 -19.33
N ARG A 21 22.55 8.11 -19.74
CA ARG A 21 22.90 9.38 -20.43
C ARG A 21 22.58 9.38 -21.94
N GLN A 22 22.27 8.23 -22.52
CA GLN A 22 22.06 8.09 -23.98
C GLN A 22 20.59 8.14 -24.42
N ARG A 23 19.66 8.53 -23.57
CA ARG A 23 18.29 8.85 -24.03
C ARG A 23 18.33 10.06 -24.96
N THR A 24 17.68 9.93 -26.13
CA THR A 24 17.58 11.03 -27.10
C THR A 24 16.82 12.21 -26.48
N ASP A 25 17.10 13.44 -26.93
CA ASP A 25 16.42 14.64 -26.42
C ASP A 25 14.90 14.55 -26.64
N LYS A 26 14.47 13.85 -27.68
CA LYS A 26 13.06 13.56 -27.95
C LYS A 26 12.42 12.67 -26.88
N GLU A 27 13.11 11.62 -26.41
CA GLU A 27 12.65 10.78 -25.32
C GLU A 27 12.56 11.55 -24.00
N LYS A 28 13.50 12.50 -23.78
CA LYS A 28 13.46 13.38 -22.61
C LYS A 28 12.29 14.37 -22.69
N GLU A 29 12.01 14.92 -23.87
CA GLU A 29 10.90 15.84 -24.08
C GLU A 29 9.54 15.15 -23.96
N GLU A 30 9.38 13.96 -24.52
CA GLU A 30 8.20 13.11 -24.34
C GLU A 30 8.03 12.69 -22.87
N GLN A 31 9.11 12.33 -22.19
CA GLN A 31 9.09 12.00 -20.77
C GLN A 31 8.74 13.23 -19.92
N MET A 32 9.28 14.41 -20.24
CA MET A 32 8.98 15.66 -19.55
C MET A 32 7.51 16.07 -19.75
N THR A 33 6.99 15.93 -20.96
CA THR A 33 5.56 16.18 -21.25
C THR A 33 4.65 15.24 -20.48
N ARG A 34 4.97 13.94 -20.43
CA ARG A 34 4.26 12.95 -19.60
C ARG A 34 4.38 13.30 -18.10
N GLN A 35 5.52 13.77 -17.61
CA GLN A 35 5.73 14.20 -16.24
C GLN A 35 4.85 15.40 -15.86
N ILE A 36 4.74 16.41 -16.71
CA ILE A 36 3.92 17.60 -16.45
C ILE A 36 2.44 17.23 -16.31
N ILE A 37 1.94 16.32 -17.14
CA ILE A 37 0.53 15.88 -17.06
C ILE A 37 0.25 15.11 -15.77
N THR A 38 1.21 14.33 -15.27
CA THR A 38 1.05 13.47 -14.09
C THR A 38 1.33 14.17 -12.75
N CYS A 39 1.74 15.42 -12.73
CA CYS A 39 1.86 16.23 -11.49
C CYS A 39 0.54 16.83 -11.02
N ARG A 40 -0.57 16.61 -11.74
CA ARG A 40 -1.90 16.99 -11.29
C ARG A 40 -2.53 15.85 -10.49
N GLY A 41 -3.37 16.17 -9.52
CA GLY A 41 -4.06 15.15 -8.73
C GLY A 41 -4.82 14.14 -9.60
N LEU A 42 -4.84 12.89 -9.15
CA LEU A 42 -5.46 11.74 -9.78
C LEU A 42 -6.40 11.09 -8.75
N PRO A 43 -7.68 11.48 -8.63
CA PRO A 43 -8.55 10.91 -7.62
C PRO A 43 -8.79 9.42 -7.85
N PHE A 44 -8.96 8.64 -6.77
CA PHE A 44 -9.67 7.39 -6.87
C PHE A 44 -11.11 7.66 -7.26
N TRP A 45 -11.51 7.17 -8.43
CA TRP A 45 -12.87 7.23 -8.89
C TRP A 45 -13.57 5.92 -8.53
N SER A 46 -14.25 5.94 -7.39
CA SER A 46 -14.88 4.77 -6.78
C SER A 46 -16.17 4.40 -7.51
N TRP A 47 -16.13 3.36 -8.32
CA TRP A 47 -17.26 2.79 -9.01
C TRP A 47 -18.07 1.92 -8.03
N ASN A 48 -19.03 2.54 -7.37
CA ASN A 48 -19.78 1.99 -6.24
C ASN A 48 -21.30 1.95 -6.47
N GLY A 49 -21.73 1.74 -7.70
CA GLY A 49 -23.13 1.66 -8.09
C GLY A 49 -23.34 1.00 -9.44
N LYS A 50 -24.55 1.08 -9.97
CA LYS A 50 -24.82 0.71 -11.37
C LYS A 50 -24.23 1.76 -12.29
N LEU A 51 -23.31 1.34 -13.17
CA LEU A 51 -22.61 2.23 -14.08
C LEU A 51 -23.50 2.58 -15.29
N GLU A 52 -23.59 3.87 -15.59
CA GLU A 52 -24.36 4.41 -16.71
C GLU A 52 -23.47 5.30 -17.58
N GLU A 53 -23.45 5.09 -18.89
CA GLU A 53 -22.58 5.79 -19.83
C GLU A 53 -22.64 7.32 -19.69
N ASN A 54 -23.83 7.90 -19.67
CA ASN A 54 -23.99 9.35 -19.58
C ASN A 54 -23.43 9.93 -18.27
N GLU A 55 -23.56 9.19 -17.18
CA GLU A 55 -23.04 9.62 -15.86
C GLU A 55 -21.52 9.48 -15.81
N LEU A 56 -20.94 8.40 -16.35
CA LEU A 56 -19.49 8.24 -16.48
C LEU A 56 -18.88 9.42 -17.24
N ARG A 57 -19.42 9.73 -18.44
CA ARG A 57 -18.96 10.87 -19.25
C ARG A 57 -19.12 12.21 -18.52
N ARG A 58 -20.24 12.41 -17.83
CA ARG A 58 -20.48 13.63 -17.04
C ARG A 58 -19.45 13.82 -15.94
N GLN A 59 -19.15 12.78 -15.17
CA GLN A 59 -18.18 12.85 -14.06
C GLN A 59 -16.76 13.10 -14.58
N ILE A 60 -16.35 12.48 -15.68
CA ILE A 60 -15.04 12.72 -16.30
C ILE A 60 -14.88 14.19 -16.73
N ARG A 61 -15.93 14.81 -17.30
CA ARG A 61 -15.90 16.25 -17.63
C ARG A 61 -15.76 17.12 -16.39
N ILE A 62 -16.40 16.74 -15.28
CA ILE A 62 -16.25 17.43 -14.00
C ILE A 62 -14.81 17.32 -13.48
N PHE A 63 -14.17 16.15 -13.55
CA PHE A 63 -12.75 16.01 -13.18
C PHE A 63 -11.86 16.96 -14.00
N ARG A 64 -12.13 17.11 -15.28
CA ARG A 64 -11.43 18.08 -16.13
C ARG A 64 -11.69 19.52 -15.68
N GLU A 65 -12.95 19.87 -15.36
CA GLU A 65 -13.35 21.19 -14.85
C GLU A 65 -12.65 21.50 -13.51
N MET A 66 -12.54 20.51 -12.63
CA MET A 66 -11.85 20.61 -11.34
C MET A 66 -10.32 20.73 -11.48
N GLY A 67 -9.77 20.46 -12.67
CA GLY A 67 -8.33 20.60 -12.93
C GLY A 67 -7.50 19.35 -12.65
N PHE A 68 -8.12 18.20 -12.42
CA PHE A 68 -7.41 16.93 -12.32
C PHE A 68 -6.64 16.57 -13.60
N GLY A 69 -5.59 15.78 -13.48
CA GLY A 69 -4.78 15.28 -14.59
C GLY A 69 -5.29 13.97 -15.18
N GLY A 70 -6.05 13.24 -14.40
CA GLY A 70 -6.62 11.94 -14.71
C GLY A 70 -7.39 11.40 -13.51
N PHE A 71 -7.54 10.09 -13.44
CA PHE A 71 -8.23 9.38 -12.36
C PHE A 71 -7.85 7.90 -12.37
N PHE A 72 -7.93 7.24 -11.21
CA PHE A 72 -7.84 5.79 -11.08
C PHE A 72 -9.24 5.20 -11.11
N ILE A 73 -9.50 4.23 -12.00
CA ILE A 73 -10.81 3.55 -12.10
C ILE A 73 -10.83 2.40 -11.08
N HIS A 74 -11.49 2.65 -9.97
CA HIS A 74 -11.47 1.77 -8.81
C HIS A 74 -12.83 1.11 -8.56
N ALA A 75 -12.90 -0.22 -8.69
CA ALA A 75 -14.07 -0.99 -8.28
C ALA A 75 -14.24 -0.91 -6.76
N ARG A 76 -15.42 -0.52 -6.27
CA ARG A 76 -15.63 -0.25 -4.85
C ARG A 76 -16.90 -0.91 -4.33
N THR A 77 -17.01 -1.04 -3.01
CA THR A 77 -18.20 -1.58 -2.32
C THR A 77 -19.47 -0.91 -2.80
N GLY A 78 -20.44 -1.72 -3.24
CA GLY A 78 -21.70 -1.26 -3.84
C GLY A 78 -21.73 -1.25 -5.36
N LEU A 79 -20.63 -1.62 -6.03
CA LEU A 79 -20.62 -1.86 -7.46
C LEU A 79 -21.69 -2.91 -7.83
N ALA A 80 -22.57 -2.54 -8.74
CA ALA A 80 -23.66 -3.40 -9.21
C ALA A 80 -23.38 -4.01 -10.60
N THR A 81 -22.24 -3.67 -11.18
CA THR A 81 -21.75 -4.21 -12.46
C THR A 81 -20.73 -5.29 -12.16
N ASP A 82 -20.84 -6.45 -12.80
CA ASP A 82 -19.91 -7.56 -12.59
C ASP A 82 -18.49 -7.15 -12.97
N TYR A 83 -17.59 -7.20 -11.98
CA TYR A 83 -16.17 -6.89 -12.16
C TYR A 83 -15.54 -7.84 -13.20
N LEU A 84 -14.77 -7.28 -14.14
CA LEU A 84 -14.20 -7.96 -15.31
C LEU A 84 -15.26 -8.61 -16.25
N GLY A 85 -16.53 -8.33 -16.06
CA GLY A 85 -17.60 -8.77 -16.97
C GLY A 85 -17.75 -7.84 -18.19
N LYS A 86 -18.64 -8.20 -19.10
CA LYS A 86 -18.87 -7.45 -20.34
C LYS A 86 -19.22 -5.98 -20.10
N GLU A 87 -20.16 -5.72 -19.19
CA GLU A 87 -20.59 -4.35 -18.85
C GLU A 87 -19.49 -3.53 -18.19
N TRP A 88 -18.59 -4.17 -17.44
CA TRP A 88 -17.40 -3.55 -16.88
C TRP A 88 -16.47 -3.03 -17.98
N PHE A 89 -16.16 -3.86 -18.97
CA PHE A 89 -15.30 -3.46 -20.09
C PHE A 89 -15.96 -2.42 -20.99
N GLU A 90 -17.28 -2.44 -21.15
CA GLU A 90 -18.03 -1.39 -21.84
C GLU A 90 -17.93 -0.05 -21.10
N ALA A 91 -18.07 -0.04 -19.78
CA ALA A 91 -17.91 1.15 -18.94
C ALA A 91 -16.47 1.70 -18.98
N LEU A 92 -15.47 0.83 -18.98
CA LEU A 92 -14.06 1.22 -19.18
C LEU A 92 -13.86 1.86 -20.55
N ARG A 93 -14.38 1.27 -21.63
CA ARG A 93 -14.25 1.79 -23.00
C ARG A 93 -14.87 3.18 -23.12
N VAL A 94 -16.06 3.38 -22.55
CA VAL A 94 -16.73 4.69 -22.46
C VAL A 94 -15.87 5.71 -21.72
N SER A 95 -15.27 5.30 -20.61
CA SER A 95 -14.46 6.18 -19.76
C SER A 95 -13.13 6.55 -20.42
N ILE A 96 -12.46 5.61 -21.05
CA ILE A 96 -11.22 5.82 -21.83
C ILE A 96 -11.47 6.76 -23.02
N ASP A 97 -12.56 6.53 -23.76
CA ASP A 97 -12.97 7.38 -24.89
C ASP A 97 -13.24 8.83 -24.43
N GLU A 98 -14.00 9.02 -23.37
CA GLU A 98 -14.28 10.36 -22.86
C GLU A 98 -13.03 11.05 -22.28
N ALA A 99 -12.18 10.30 -21.55
CA ALA A 99 -10.92 10.81 -21.03
C ALA A 99 -10.00 11.31 -22.15
N ARG A 100 -9.89 10.55 -23.26
CA ARG A 100 -9.14 10.95 -24.46
C ARG A 100 -9.68 12.26 -25.04
N LYS A 101 -11.02 12.43 -25.16
CA LYS A 101 -11.65 13.64 -25.69
C LYS A 101 -11.37 14.89 -24.87
N VAL A 102 -11.34 14.75 -23.53
CA VAL A 102 -11.14 15.89 -22.63
C VAL A 102 -9.69 16.07 -22.17
N GLY A 103 -8.77 15.20 -22.60
CA GLY A 103 -7.34 15.26 -22.28
C GLY A 103 -7.05 14.92 -20.83
N LEU A 104 -7.68 13.88 -20.28
CA LEU A 104 -7.42 13.28 -18.98
C LEU A 104 -6.77 11.90 -19.15
N GLN A 105 -6.06 11.44 -18.12
CA GLN A 105 -5.43 10.14 -18.07
C GLN A 105 -6.27 9.14 -17.26
N PRO A 106 -6.90 8.14 -17.89
CA PRO A 106 -7.54 7.04 -17.16
C PRO A 106 -6.49 6.01 -16.77
N TRP A 107 -6.29 5.83 -15.46
CA TRP A 107 -5.41 4.80 -14.90
C TRP A 107 -6.23 3.58 -14.53
N LEU A 108 -5.67 2.40 -14.75
CA LEU A 108 -6.27 1.15 -14.31
C LEU A 108 -5.96 0.87 -12.84
N TYR A 109 -6.83 0.09 -12.23
CA TYR A 109 -6.70 -0.46 -10.90
C TYR A 109 -6.86 -1.98 -11.01
N ASP A 110 -6.03 -2.75 -10.32
CA ASP A 110 -5.86 -4.17 -10.61
C ASP A 110 -6.75 -5.12 -9.80
N GLU A 111 -7.68 -4.61 -8.98
CA GLU A 111 -8.51 -5.45 -8.10
C GLU A 111 -9.96 -4.98 -8.02
N ASP A 112 -10.86 -5.81 -7.51
CA ASP A 112 -12.16 -5.41 -6.99
C ASP A 112 -12.04 -5.11 -5.49
N ARG A 113 -12.09 -3.83 -5.12
CA ARG A 113 -11.78 -3.29 -3.78
C ARG A 113 -10.28 -3.36 -3.48
N TYR A 114 -9.88 -3.78 -2.27
CA TYR A 114 -8.51 -3.99 -1.81
C TYR A 114 -8.48 -5.14 -0.77
N ALA A 115 -7.39 -5.83 -0.54
CA ALA A 115 -6.04 -5.61 -1.09
C ALA A 115 -5.89 -6.36 -2.43
N SER A 116 -5.08 -5.77 -3.34
CA SER A 116 -4.72 -6.36 -4.62
C SER A 116 -4.08 -7.73 -4.49
N GLY A 117 -4.44 -8.64 -5.38
CA GLY A 117 -3.87 -9.98 -5.47
C GLY A 117 -4.87 -11.11 -5.29
N SER A 118 -6.15 -10.82 -4.95
CA SER A 118 -7.17 -11.83 -4.70
C SER A 118 -8.10 -12.10 -5.88
N GLY A 119 -8.09 -11.21 -6.91
CA GLY A 119 -8.93 -11.33 -8.10
C GLY A 119 -10.41 -11.43 -7.74
N ALA A 120 -10.93 -10.43 -7.02
CA ALA A 120 -12.30 -10.42 -6.48
C ALA A 120 -12.64 -11.62 -5.56
N GLY A 121 -11.63 -12.25 -4.96
CA GLY A 121 -11.77 -13.43 -4.08
C GLY A 121 -11.81 -14.77 -4.80
N GLU A 122 -11.67 -14.79 -6.13
CA GLU A 122 -11.76 -16.01 -6.94
C GLU A 122 -10.50 -16.89 -6.79
N ILE A 123 -9.30 -16.28 -6.74
CA ILE A 123 -8.01 -16.99 -6.70
C ILE A 123 -7.93 -17.88 -5.46
N GLY A 124 -8.33 -17.37 -4.30
CA GLY A 124 -8.32 -18.10 -3.04
C GLY A 124 -9.32 -19.26 -2.93
N LYS A 125 -10.20 -19.46 -3.94
CA LYS A 125 -11.05 -20.66 -4.04
C LYS A 125 -10.19 -21.92 -4.23
N ASN A 126 -9.07 -21.81 -4.95
CA ASN A 126 -8.06 -22.86 -4.95
C ASN A 126 -7.35 -22.87 -3.59
N ILE A 127 -7.42 -24.01 -2.87
CA ILE A 127 -6.82 -24.15 -1.54
C ILE A 127 -5.30 -23.93 -1.53
N HIS A 128 -4.60 -24.25 -2.61
CA HIS A 128 -3.16 -24.03 -2.76
C HIS A 128 -2.80 -22.55 -2.91
N PHE A 129 -3.75 -21.73 -3.40
CA PHE A 129 -3.58 -20.29 -3.59
C PHE A 129 -4.19 -19.47 -2.47
N ARG A 130 -4.92 -20.14 -1.55
CA ARG A 130 -5.59 -19.47 -0.43
C ARG A 130 -4.60 -19.00 0.61
N ARG A 131 -4.80 -17.78 1.09
CA ARG A 131 -4.07 -17.21 2.23
C ARG A 131 -4.12 -18.13 3.43
N ARG A 132 -2.98 -18.27 4.09
CA ARG A 132 -2.83 -19.10 5.27
C ARG A 132 -1.96 -18.40 6.31
N SER A 133 -2.18 -18.76 7.57
CA SER A 133 -1.40 -18.27 8.71
C SER A 133 -0.94 -19.44 9.57
N VAL A 134 0.22 -19.30 10.19
CA VAL A 134 0.59 -20.15 11.31
C VAL A 134 -0.04 -19.60 12.58
N GLU A 135 -0.64 -20.46 13.37
CA GLU A 135 -1.26 -20.14 14.65
C GLU A 135 -0.78 -21.09 15.75
N VAL A 136 -0.88 -20.62 16.99
CA VAL A 136 -0.61 -21.42 18.18
C VAL A 136 -1.84 -21.50 19.06
N LYS A 137 -2.17 -22.71 19.52
CA LYS A 137 -3.18 -22.95 20.56
C LYS A 137 -2.48 -23.42 21.83
N VAL A 138 -2.71 -22.71 22.92
CA VAL A 138 -2.18 -23.05 24.24
C VAL A 138 -3.23 -23.83 25.01
N LEU A 139 -2.90 -25.01 25.50
CA LEU A 139 -3.79 -25.94 26.18
C LEU A 139 -3.18 -26.42 27.50
N LYS A 140 -4.04 -26.85 28.42
CA LYS A 140 -3.62 -27.46 29.71
C LYS A 140 -3.33 -28.96 29.57
N GLU A 141 -3.96 -29.60 28.58
CA GLU A 141 -3.82 -31.01 28.29
C GLU A 141 -3.43 -31.23 26.83
N PRO A 142 -2.68 -32.28 26.49
CA PRO A 142 -2.29 -32.59 25.12
C PRO A 142 -3.49 -32.84 24.19
N GLU A 143 -3.49 -32.18 23.02
CA GLU A 143 -4.43 -32.39 21.92
C GLU A 143 -3.62 -32.52 20.62
N TYR A 144 -3.34 -33.76 20.20
CA TYR A 144 -2.59 -34.07 18.99
C TYR A 144 -3.48 -34.18 17.77
N ARG A 145 -3.14 -33.50 16.68
CA ARG A 145 -3.83 -33.60 15.38
C ARG A 145 -2.83 -33.87 14.26
N THR A 146 -3.25 -34.64 13.29
CA THR A 146 -2.37 -35.08 12.17
C THR A 146 -2.02 -33.97 11.19
N ASP A 147 -2.80 -32.87 11.18
CA ASP A 147 -2.61 -31.68 10.35
C ASP A 147 -1.81 -30.56 11.05
N ASP A 148 -1.34 -30.81 12.28
CA ASP A 148 -0.50 -29.86 12.99
C ASP A 148 0.93 -29.82 12.43
N LEU A 149 1.59 -28.65 12.51
CA LEU A 149 2.99 -28.47 12.13
C LEU A 149 3.94 -29.08 13.16
N ALA A 150 3.67 -28.84 14.44
CA ALA A 150 4.46 -29.36 15.56
C ALA A 150 3.75 -29.13 16.90
N TRP A 151 4.20 -29.86 17.92
CA TRP A 151 3.76 -29.74 19.29
C TRP A 151 4.94 -29.44 20.21
N PHE A 152 4.68 -28.59 21.20
CA PHE A 152 5.67 -28.22 22.21
C PHE A 152 5.04 -28.24 23.59
N ALA A 153 5.90 -28.37 24.60
CA ALA A 153 5.58 -28.11 25.98
C ALA A 153 6.55 -27.09 26.55
N GLY A 154 6.10 -26.31 27.52
CA GLY A 154 6.93 -25.35 28.23
C GLY A 154 6.15 -24.62 29.32
N LYS A 155 6.88 -23.92 30.21
CA LYS A 155 6.29 -23.13 31.30
C LYS A 155 5.94 -21.74 30.77
N LEU A 156 4.65 -21.45 30.58
CA LEU A 156 4.17 -20.20 30.04
C LEU A 156 3.79 -19.21 31.15
N SER A 157 4.34 -18.00 31.08
CA SER A 157 4.02 -16.86 31.96
C SER A 157 3.87 -15.59 31.13
N GLY A 158 2.63 -15.18 30.84
CA GLY A 158 2.37 -14.08 29.92
C GLY A 158 2.87 -14.39 28.51
N THR A 159 3.79 -13.58 27.98
CA THR A 159 4.46 -13.79 26.68
C THR A 159 5.73 -14.64 26.77
N MET A 160 6.22 -14.92 27.98
CA MET A 160 7.45 -15.67 28.22
C MET A 160 7.20 -17.16 28.26
N LEU A 161 7.92 -17.93 27.46
CA LEU A 161 7.92 -19.38 27.42
C LEU A 161 9.29 -19.89 27.86
N ALA A 162 9.36 -20.50 29.05
CA ALA A 162 10.57 -21.09 29.57
C ALA A 162 10.67 -22.59 29.29
N GLU A 163 11.88 -23.06 29.04
CA GLU A 163 12.22 -24.48 28.83
C GLU A 163 11.37 -25.16 27.75
N PRO A 164 11.18 -24.55 26.54
CA PRO A 164 10.40 -25.19 25.50
C PRO A 164 11.05 -26.50 25.05
N ARG A 165 10.23 -27.52 24.91
CA ARG A 165 10.65 -28.81 24.33
C ARG A 165 9.65 -29.28 23.28
N ARG A 166 10.16 -29.77 22.16
CA ARG A 166 9.33 -30.39 21.12
C ARG A 166 8.79 -31.72 21.64
N LEU A 167 7.54 -32.03 21.30
CA LEU A 167 6.85 -33.25 21.72
C LEU A 167 6.68 -34.21 20.54
N GLU A 168 6.76 -35.50 20.84
CA GLU A 168 6.26 -36.59 19.99
C GLU A 168 4.80 -36.90 20.37
N THR A 169 4.05 -37.50 19.44
CA THR A 169 2.66 -37.91 19.67
C THR A 169 2.55 -38.80 20.92
N GLY A 170 1.65 -38.44 21.83
CA GLY A 170 1.40 -39.19 23.05
C GLY A 170 2.34 -38.86 24.21
N ALA A 171 3.23 -37.87 24.07
CA ALA A 171 4.10 -37.43 25.16
C ALA A 171 3.34 -36.68 26.27
N ASP A 172 3.65 -36.97 27.51
CA ASP A 172 3.05 -36.33 28.68
C ASP A 172 3.66 -34.95 28.96
N LEU A 173 2.86 -34.08 29.59
CA LEU A 173 3.30 -32.80 30.15
C LEU A 173 3.95 -33.02 31.53
N ARG A 174 5.00 -32.24 31.80
CA ARG A 174 5.57 -32.15 33.14
C ARG A 174 4.76 -31.17 34.00
N PRO A 175 4.87 -31.25 35.32
CA PRO A 175 4.17 -30.30 36.21
C PRO A 175 4.48 -28.85 35.87
N GLY A 176 3.43 -28.06 35.65
CA GLY A 176 3.53 -26.64 35.32
C GLY A 176 3.78 -26.30 33.85
N GLU A 177 3.91 -27.30 32.96
CA GLU A 177 3.96 -27.07 31.53
C GLU A 177 2.56 -26.85 30.93
N SER A 178 2.52 -26.04 29.87
CA SER A 178 1.40 -25.92 28.93
C SER A 178 1.71 -26.67 27.65
N PHE A 179 0.70 -27.21 27.00
CA PHE A 179 0.78 -27.80 25.66
C PHE A 179 0.58 -26.72 24.61
N LEU A 180 1.46 -26.66 23.62
CA LEU A 180 1.47 -25.68 22.55
C LEU A 180 1.30 -26.43 21.23
N ARG A 181 0.16 -26.21 20.56
CA ARG A 181 -0.15 -26.81 19.26
C ARG A 181 0.02 -25.77 18.17
N PHE A 182 0.94 -25.99 17.26
CA PHE A 182 1.18 -25.13 16.10
C PHE A 182 0.53 -25.74 14.86
N TYR A 183 -0.28 -24.96 14.16
CA TYR A 183 -1.03 -25.42 13.00
C TYR A 183 -1.18 -24.33 11.96
N VAL A 184 -1.51 -24.73 10.71
CA VAL A 184 -1.84 -23.79 9.63
C VAL A 184 -3.36 -23.55 9.64
N LYS A 185 -3.74 -22.26 9.66
CA LYS A 185 -5.11 -21.83 9.45
C LYS A 185 -5.24 -21.19 8.08
N PHE A 186 -6.23 -21.62 7.31
CA PHE A 186 -6.61 -21.02 6.05
C PHE A 186 -7.59 -19.86 6.26
N ALA A 187 -7.52 -18.84 5.38
CA ALA A 187 -8.47 -17.76 5.36
C ALA A 187 -9.89 -18.31 5.13
N GLU A 188 -10.84 -17.75 5.85
CA GLU A 188 -12.26 -18.01 5.66
C GLU A 188 -12.81 -17.12 4.55
N ALA A 189 -13.93 -17.55 3.95
CA ALA A 189 -14.65 -16.71 3.00
C ALA A 189 -15.22 -15.48 3.71
N ASP A 190 -15.17 -14.33 3.06
CA ASP A 190 -15.74 -13.12 3.61
C ASP A 190 -16.47 -12.26 2.56
N SER A 191 -17.32 -11.36 3.02
CA SER A 191 -18.13 -10.49 2.16
C SER A 191 -17.28 -9.42 1.45
N TRP A 192 -16.12 -9.09 1.97
CA TRP A 192 -15.21 -8.14 1.35
C TRP A 192 -14.63 -8.69 0.03
N ASN A 193 -14.36 -9.97 0.01
CA ASN A 193 -13.92 -10.72 -1.17
C ASN A 193 -15.11 -11.36 -1.92
N ASN A 194 -16.27 -10.72 -1.97
CA ASN A 194 -17.47 -11.20 -2.68
C ASN A 194 -17.93 -12.62 -2.26
N GLY A 195 -17.69 -13.02 -0.99
CA GLY A 195 -17.91 -14.39 -0.52
C GLY A 195 -16.81 -15.37 -0.92
N GLY A 196 -15.74 -14.89 -1.56
CA GLY A 196 -14.52 -15.64 -1.85
C GLY A 196 -13.47 -15.49 -0.76
N TYR A 197 -12.19 -15.65 -1.10
CA TYR A 197 -11.10 -15.76 -0.15
C TYR A 197 -9.93 -14.87 -0.52
N TYR A 198 -9.20 -14.39 0.48
CA TYR A 198 -7.88 -13.80 0.26
C TYR A 198 -6.91 -14.83 -0.31
N SER A 199 -6.10 -14.40 -1.28
CA SER A 199 -5.03 -15.20 -1.85
C SER A 199 -3.75 -15.12 -1.04
N ASP A 200 -2.86 -16.09 -1.26
CA ASP A 200 -1.48 -16.09 -0.75
C ASP A 200 -0.57 -15.29 -1.69
N MET A 201 -0.34 -14.03 -1.38
CA MET A 201 0.48 -13.11 -2.18
C MET A 201 1.98 -13.42 -2.15
N MET A 202 2.41 -14.38 -1.32
CA MET A 202 3.78 -14.93 -1.32
C MET A 202 3.92 -16.18 -2.20
N ASN A 203 2.81 -16.64 -2.79
CA ASN A 203 2.81 -17.79 -3.69
C ASN A 203 2.91 -17.33 -5.16
N PRO A 204 4.00 -17.65 -5.88
CA PRO A 204 4.19 -17.19 -7.26
C PRO A 204 3.14 -17.73 -8.24
N ASP A 205 2.56 -18.91 -7.96
CA ASP A 205 1.51 -19.48 -8.82
C ASP A 205 0.18 -18.76 -8.64
N ALA A 206 -0.16 -18.37 -7.41
CA ALA A 206 -1.32 -17.56 -7.12
C ALA A 206 -1.20 -16.19 -7.80
N MET A 207 -0.02 -15.57 -7.77
CA MET A 207 0.20 -14.25 -8.39
C MET A 207 0.26 -14.32 -9.92
N ARG A 208 0.73 -15.41 -10.51
CA ARG A 208 0.56 -15.64 -11.95
C ARG A 208 -0.91 -15.73 -12.35
N GLU A 209 -1.72 -16.40 -11.54
CA GLU A 209 -3.16 -16.48 -11.77
C GLU A 209 -3.84 -15.10 -11.60
N PHE A 210 -3.40 -14.29 -10.65
CA PHE A 210 -3.85 -12.91 -10.49
C PHE A 210 -3.58 -12.07 -11.76
N ILE A 211 -2.35 -12.12 -12.27
CA ILE A 211 -1.99 -11.43 -13.51
C ILE A 211 -2.82 -11.94 -14.69
N ARG A 212 -3.03 -13.24 -14.79
CA ARG A 212 -3.85 -13.84 -15.86
C ARG A 212 -5.31 -13.39 -15.79
N MET A 213 -5.89 -13.32 -14.58
CA MET A 213 -7.31 -12.97 -14.38
C MET A 213 -7.59 -11.48 -14.58
N THR A 214 -6.66 -10.60 -14.20
CA THR A 214 -6.89 -9.16 -14.22
C THR A 214 -6.11 -8.48 -15.33
N HIS A 215 -4.82 -8.51 -15.27
CA HIS A 215 -3.91 -7.77 -16.16
C HIS A 215 -4.02 -8.22 -17.62
N GLU A 216 -4.02 -9.54 -17.88
CA GLU A 216 -4.14 -10.06 -19.25
C GLU A 216 -5.53 -9.79 -19.86
N HIS A 217 -6.60 -9.73 -19.05
CA HIS A 217 -7.90 -9.31 -19.55
C HIS A 217 -7.90 -7.82 -19.95
N TYR A 218 -7.26 -6.94 -19.16
CA TYR A 218 -7.08 -5.55 -19.57
C TYR A 218 -6.23 -5.42 -20.83
N ALA A 219 -5.17 -6.21 -20.97
CA ALA A 219 -4.34 -6.20 -22.18
C ALA A 219 -5.09 -6.69 -23.42
N ALA A 220 -5.94 -7.71 -23.28
CA ALA A 220 -6.77 -8.21 -24.38
C ALA A 220 -7.77 -7.17 -24.88
N GLU A 221 -8.33 -6.34 -24.00
CA GLU A 221 -9.36 -5.35 -24.33
C GLU A 221 -8.78 -3.97 -24.72
N PHE A 222 -7.64 -3.56 -24.12
CA PHE A 222 -7.11 -2.20 -24.22
C PHE A 222 -5.60 -2.12 -24.50
N GLY A 223 -4.97 -3.21 -24.91
CA GLY A 223 -3.52 -3.23 -25.15
C GLY A 223 -3.01 -2.17 -26.13
N GLU A 224 -3.83 -1.76 -27.11
CA GLU A 224 -3.49 -0.71 -28.08
C GLU A 224 -3.46 0.70 -27.45
N GLU A 225 -4.20 0.93 -26.37
CA GLU A 225 -4.24 2.18 -25.61
C GLU A 225 -3.13 2.30 -24.57
N PHE A 226 -2.44 1.19 -24.26
CA PHE A 226 -1.40 1.16 -23.23
C PHE A 226 -0.23 2.06 -23.57
N GLY A 227 0.25 2.80 -22.56
CA GLY A 227 1.33 3.76 -22.70
C GLY A 227 0.99 5.02 -23.49
N SER A 228 -0.16 5.05 -24.19
CA SER A 228 -0.64 6.20 -24.96
C SER A 228 -1.76 6.95 -24.24
N VAL A 229 -2.93 6.34 -24.08
CA VAL A 229 -4.10 6.89 -23.38
C VAL A 229 -4.15 6.41 -21.94
N ILE A 230 -3.94 5.12 -21.73
CA ILE A 230 -3.84 4.48 -20.41
C ILE A 230 -2.38 4.50 -19.98
N PRO A 231 -1.99 5.34 -19.02
CA PRO A 231 -0.57 5.52 -18.70
C PRO A 231 -0.02 4.45 -17.77
N GLY A 232 -0.86 3.79 -16.97
CA GLY A 232 -0.38 2.86 -15.98
C GLY A 232 -1.46 2.17 -15.17
N LEU A 233 -1.00 1.43 -14.18
CA LEU A 233 -1.77 0.55 -13.33
C LEU A 233 -1.43 0.81 -11.85
N PHE A 234 -2.45 0.75 -10.99
CA PHE A 234 -2.34 0.91 -9.55
C PHE A 234 -2.58 -0.41 -8.83
N THR A 235 -1.71 -0.73 -7.90
CA THR A 235 -1.81 -1.85 -6.96
C THR A 235 -2.03 -1.32 -5.56
N ASP A 236 -3.02 -1.86 -4.84
CA ASP A 236 -3.48 -1.37 -3.55
C ASP A 236 -3.25 -2.40 -2.43
N GLU A 237 -2.49 -2.01 -1.43
CA GLU A 237 -2.29 -2.71 -0.15
C GLU A 237 -1.92 -4.22 -0.19
N PRO A 238 -1.14 -4.74 -1.17
CA PRO A 238 -0.67 -6.12 -1.07
C PRO A 238 0.13 -6.33 0.21
N ASN A 239 -0.01 -7.53 0.80
CA ASN A 239 0.61 -7.82 2.10
C ASN A 239 0.96 -9.29 2.27
N CYS A 240 1.87 -9.57 3.22
CA CYS A 240 2.26 -10.92 3.59
C CYS A 240 1.25 -11.57 4.53
N SER A 241 0.95 -12.84 4.32
CA SER A 241 0.46 -13.73 5.38
C SER A 241 1.61 -14.15 6.32
N THR A 242 1.28 -14.79 7.42
CA THR A 242 2.32 -15.31 8.33
C THR A 242 2.88 -16.65 7.88
N TRP A 243 2.23 -17.31 6.92
CA TRP A 243 2.62 -18.60 6.36
C TRP A 243 2.29 -18.68 4.87
N THR A 244 3.06 -19.45 4.12
CA THR A 244 2.79 -19.84 2.73
C THR A 244 3.04 -21.33 2.55
N GLU A 245 2.69 -21.88 1.42
CA GLU A 245 2.93 -23.29 1.11
C GLU A 245 4.42 -23.62 1.13
N ASN A 246 4.77 -24.71 1.81
CA ASN A 246 6.16 -25.17 1.99
C ASN A 246 7.07 -24.10 2.65
N MET A 247 6.52 -23.33 3.62
CA MET A 247 7.28 -22.27 4.30
C MET A 247 8.49 -22.84 5.04
N GLU A 248 8.33 -23.97 5.69
CA GLU A 248 9.39 -24.64 6.44
C GLU A 248 10.58 -25.02 5.53
N GLN A 249 10.31 -25.58 4.34
CA GLN A 249 11.36 -25.94 3.38
C GLN A 249 12.03 -24.67 2.79
N LYS A 250 11.23 -23.62 2.49
CA LYS A 250 11.77 -22.34 2.02
C LYS A 250 12.68 -21.69 3.06
N PHE A 251 12.29 -21.77 4.34
CA PHE A 251 13.06 -21.21 5.44
C PHE A 251 14.38 -21.97 5.65
N GLU A 252 14.31 -23.29 5.67
CA GLU A 252 15.48 -24.15 5.81
C GLU A 252 16.45 -23.97 4.63
N ALA A 253 15.93 -23.96 3.40
CA ALA A 253 16.74 -23.69 2.21
C ALA A 253 17.44 -22.33 2.26
N ARG A 254 16.81 -21.32 2.85
CA ARG A 254 17.34 -19.95 2.93
C ARG A 254 18.33 -19.75 4.06
N TYR A 255 18.14 -20.40 5.21
CA TYR A 255 18.89 -20.13 6.44
C TYR A 255 19.62 -21.34 7.03
N GLY A 256 19.38 -22.54 6.52
CA GLY A 256 19.98 -23.78 7.05
C GLY A 256 19.47 -24.15 8.45
N VAL A 257 18.27 -23.70 8.81
CA VAL A 257 17.67 -23.90 10.13
C VAL A 257 16.32 -24.57 9.98
N PRO A 258 16.03 -25.69 10.66
CA PRO A 258 14.74 -26.38 10.61
C PRO A 258 13.68 -25.54 11.36
N LEU A 259 12.86 -24.79 10.64
CA LEU A 259 11.88 -23.85 11.18
C LEU A 259 10.94 -24.49 12.21
N LEU A 260 10.53 -25.73 11.98
CA LEU A 260 9.57 -26.42 12.84
C LEU A 260 10.09 -26.64 14.27
N ASP A 261 11.40 -26.65 14.50
CA ASP A 261 12.00 -26.73 15.83
C ASP A 261 11.99 -25.38 16.58
N HIS A 262 11.74 -24.29 15.86
CA HIS A 262 11.79 -22.92 16.33
C HIS A 262 10.45 -22.18 16.30
N LEU A 263 9.33 -22.88 16.07
CA LEU A 263 8.01 -22.26 16.04
C LEU A 263 7.65 -21.46 17.30
N PRO A 264 8.01 -21.91 18.53
CA PRO A 264 7.76 -21.11 19.73
C PRO A 264 8.33 -19.69 19.67
N GLU A 265 9.51 -19.51 19.06
CA GLU A 265 10.17 -18.20 18.96
C GLU A 265 9.39 -17.20 18.11
N LEU A 266 8.49 -17.65 17.22
CA LEU A 266 7.65 -16.75 16.43
C LEU A 266 6.57 -16.05 17.26
N PHE A 267 6.18 -16.66 18.40
CA PHE A 267 5.03 -16.23 19.20
C PHE A 267 5.40 -15.77 20.60
N PHE A 268 6.49 -16.31 21.17
CA PHE A 268 6.85 -16.14 22.57
C PHE A 268 8.27 -15.61 22.73
N GLU A 269 8.54 -14.99 23.85
CA GLU A 269 9.87 -14.70 24.36
C GLU A 269 10.41 -15.98 24.99
N VAL A 270 11.25 -16.70 24.25
CA VAL A 270 11.77 -18.00 24.69
C VAL A 270 12.97 -17.79 25.58
N ASP A 271 12.92 -18.35 26.80
CA ASP A 271 13.97 -18.28 27.82
C ASP A 271 14.49 -16.85 28.07
N GLY A 272 13.60 -15.87 28.04
CA GLY A 272 13.91 -14.46 28.25
C GLY A 272 14.55 -13.73 27.05
N CYS A 273 14.63 -14.35 25.88
CA CYS A 273 15.12 -13.72 24.68
C CYS A 273 13.99 -12.91 24.00
N GLU A 274 14.02 -11.59 24.13
CA GLU A 274 13.05 -10.68 23.50
C GLU A 274 13.25 -10.57 21.98
N CYS A 275 14.49 -10.69 21.50
CA CYS A 275 14.89 -10.50 20.11
C CYS A 275 15.34 -11.81 19.45
N SER A 276 14.38 -12.64 19.03
CA SER A 276 14.70 -13.89 18.32
C SER A 276 15.24 -13.63 16.90
N LYS A 277 16.36 -14.24 16.58
CA LYS A 277 16.91 -14.28 15.21
C LYS A 277 15.93 -14.93 14.23
N ILE A 278 15.15 -15.91 14.69
CA ILE A 278 14.13 -16.61 13.89
C ILE A 278 13.04 -15.64 13.44
N ARG A 279 12.55 -14.77 14.33
CA ARG A 279 11.57 -13.72 13.97
C ARG A 279 12.09 -12.80 12.88
N TRP A 280 13.34 -12.35 12.98
CA TRP A 280 13.96 -11.53 11.94
C TRP A 280 14.10 -12.28 10.63
N GLN A 281 14.57 -13.53 10.66
CA GLN A 281 14.71 -14.38 9.48
C GLN A 281 13.36 -14.63 8.81
N MET A 282 12.30 -14.90 9.59
CA MET A 282 10.94 -15.08 9.07
C MET A 282 10.41 -13.80 8.43
N ALA A 283 10.55 -12.64 9.06
CA ALA A 283 10.13 -11.36 8.49
C ALA A 283 10.88 -11.06 7.18
N ASN A 284 12.19 -11.30 7.13
CA ASN A 284 12.99 -11.13 5.93
C ASN A 284 12.58 -12.08 4.81
N LEU A 285 12.34 -13.36 5.11
CA LEU A 285 11.88 -14.33 4.11
C LEU A 285 10.51 -13.96 3.53
N ARG A 286 9.57 -13.55 4.39
CA ARG A 286 8.25 -13.09 3.94
C ARG A 286 8.35 -11.91 2.99
N ALA A 287 9.22 -10.94 3.31
CA ALA A 287 9.48 -9.80 2.43
C ALA A 287 10.09 -10.23 1.09
N GLU A 288 11.04 -11.18 1.10
CA GLU A 288 11.64 -11.75 -0.12
C GLU A 288 10.60 -12.48 -0.98
N LEU A 289 9.69 -13.23 -0.34
CA LEU A 289 8.64 -13.97 -1.04
C LEU A 289 7.58 -13.04 -1.63
N LEU A 290 7.12 -12.03 -0.89
CA LEU A 290 6.18 -11.03 -1.42
C LEU A 290 6.79 -10.26 -2.59
N GLU A 291 8.03 -9.83 -2.47
CA GLU A 291 8.76 -9.16 -3.54
C GLU A 291 8.83 -10.02 -4.81
N SER A 292 9.29 -11.26 -4.67
CA SER A 292 9.52 -12.15 -5.81
C SER A 292 8.23 -12.71 -6.43
N ALA A 293 7.19 -12.92 -5.63
CA ALA A 293 5.92 -13.46 -6.13
C ALA A 293 5.00 -12.38 -6.69
N PHE A 294 5.00 -11.17 -6.13
CA PHE A 294 4.08 -10.09 -6.48
C PHE A 294 4.77 -8.92 -7.18
N ALA A 295 5.64 -8.19 -6.46
CA ALA A 295 6.17 -6.92 -6.94
C ALA A 295 6.95 -7.03 -8.26
N VAL A 296 7.82 -8.03 -8.36
CA VAL A 296 8.64 -8.28 -9.56
C VAL A 296 7.77 -8.66 -10.77
N PRO A 297 6.90 -9.68 -10.70
CA PRO A 297 6.10 -10.08 -11.86
C PRO A 297 5.15 -8.98 -12.36
N VAL A 298 4.49 -8.25 -11.46
CA VAL A 298 3.59 -7.14 -11.87
C VAL A 298 4.40 -6.00 -12.52
N SER A 299 5.54 -5.62 -11.94
CA SER A 299 6.44 -4.62 -12.53
C SER A 299 6.94 -5.03 -13.91
N GLU A 300 7.34 -6.29 -14.08
CA GLU A 300 7.81 -6.83 -15.37
C GLU A 300 6.68 -6.85 -16.40
N TRP A 301 5.48 -7.24 -15.98
CA TRP A 301 4.30 -7.23 -16.83
C TRP A 301 3.97 -5.81 -17.30
N CYS A 302 3.88 -4.84 -16.39
CA CYS A 302 3.63 -3.44 -16.71
C CYS A 302 4.67 -2.89 -17.71
N ARG A 303 5.95 -3.15 -17.44
CA ARG A 303 7.06 -2.71 -18.32
C ARG A 303 6.96 -3.31 -19.72
N LYS A 304 6.65 -4.61 -19.82
CA LYS A 304 6.45 -5.31 -21.10
C LYS A 304 5.32 -4.69 -21.93
N HIS A 305 4.27 -4.20 -21.27
CA HIS A 305 3.10 -3.61 -21.91
C HIS A 305 3.17 -2.08 -22.02
N GLY A 306 4.28 -1.44 -21.66
CA GLY A 306 4.46 0.00 -21.76
C GLY A 306 3.66 0.82 -20.73
N LEU A 307 3.20 0.18 -19.66
CA LEU A 307 2.49 0.81 -18.55
C LEU A 307 3.45 1.23 -17.45
N LEU A 308 3.11 2.32 -16.77
CA LEU A 308 3.73 2.71 -15.50
C LEU A 308 3.09 1.92 -14.36
N TYR A 309 3.93 1.44 -13.46
CA TYR A 309 3.49 0.75 -12.25
C TYR A 309 3.53 1.69 -11.05
N THR A 310 2.43 1.77 -10.29
CA THR A 310 2.32 2.57 -9.07
C THR A 310 1.41 1.89 -8.04
N GLY A 311 1.31 2.46 -6.86
CA GLY A 311 0.52 1.95 -5.74
C GLY A 311 1.29 1.99 -4.44
N HIS A 312 0.82 1.27 -3.44
CA HIS A 312 1.44 1.18 -2.12
C HIS A 312 1.18 -0.18 -1.47
N VAL A 313 1.70 -0.41 -0.27
CA VAL A 313 1.56 -1.66 0.47
C VAL A 313 0.84 -1.45 1.79
N PHE A 314 0.28 -2.52 2.35
CA PHE A 314 -0.44 -2.45 3.62
C PHE A 314 0.48 -2.25 4.83
N GLY A 315 0.08 -1.39 5.76
CA GLY A 315 0.70 -1.27 7.08
C GLY A 315 2.03 -0.54 7.07
N GLU A 316 2.14 0.53 6.29
CA GLU A 316 3.39 1.26 6.07
C GLU A 316 3.65 2.41 7.07
N GLU A 317 2.77 2.63 8.05
CA GLU A 317 2.77 3.77 8.95
C GLU A 317 4.04 3.87 9.81
N ASN A 318 4.61 2.73 10.19
CA ASN A 318 5.83 2.66 10.98
C ASN A 318 6.54 1.31 10.78
N THR A 319 7.81 1.24 11.17
CA THR A 319 8.66 0.06 10.97
C THR A 319 8.14 -1.22 11.64
N VAL A 320 7.38 -1.13 12.74
CA VAL A 320 6.80 -2.30 13.43
C VAL A 320 5.66 -2.88 12.60
N THR A 321 4.73 -2.03 12.14
CA THR A 321 3.62 -2.43 11.27
C THR A 321 4.12 -2.95 9.92
N GLN A 322 5.12 -2.29 9.33
CA GLN A 322 5.78 -2.74 8.10
C GLN A 322 6.34 -4.16 8.25
N THR A 323 7.14 -4.41 9.31
CA THR A 323 7.73 -5.73 9.57
C THR A 323 6.66 -6.81 9.71
N LYS A 324 5.54 -6.47 10.35
CA LYS A 324 4.42 -7.40 10.57
C LYS A 324 3.66 -7.73 9.28
N ASN A 325 3.45 -6.76 8.39
CA ASN A 325 2.54 -6.89 7.25
C ASN A 325 3.25 -7.13 5.91
N THR A 326 4.39 -6.49 5.67
CA THR A 326 5.09 -6.54 4.36
C THR A 326 6.57 -6.90 4.49
N GLY A 327 7.10 -6.86 5.70
CA GLY A 327 8.52 -7.02 5.98
C GLY A 327 9.36 -5.78 5.66
N SER A 328 9.16 -5.16 4.50
CA SER A 328 9.86 -3.92 4.12
C SER A 328 9.14 -3.21 2.98
N VAL A 329 8.61 -2.02 3.25
CA VAL A 329 8.00 -1.14 2.24
C VAL A 329 8.98 -0.82 1.12
N MET A 330 10.19 -0.36 1.46
CA MET A 330 11.20 0.02 0.47
C MET A 330 11.56 -1.10 -0.50
N ARG A 331 11.55 -2.36 -0.03
CA ARG A 331 11.85 -3.53 -0.86
C ARG A 331 10.77 -3.75 -1.93
N PHE A 332 9.51 -3.49 -1.61
CA PHE A 332 8.40 -3.63 -2.52
C PHE A 332 8.33 -2.46 -3.51
N VAL A 333 8.23 -1.23 -3.00
CA VAL A 333 7.96 -0.05 -3.83
C VAL A 333 9.13 0.32 -4.76
N ARG A 334 10.33 -0.24 -4.56
CA ARG A 334 11.47 -0.04 -5.48
C ARG A 334 11.24 -0.60 -6.89
N HIS A 335 10.25 -1.48 -7.05
CA HIS A 335 9.85 -2.06 -8.34
C HIS A 335 8.84 -1.20 -9.08
N MET A 336 8.31 -0.16 -8.44
CA MET A 336 7.36 0.78 -9.04
C MET A 336 8.08 1.88 -9.82
N ASP A 337 7.51 2.28 -10.97
CA ASP A 337 7.96 3.44 -11.73
C ASP A 337 7.63 4.74 -11.01
N ILE A 338 6.53 4.74 -10.26
CA ILE A 338 6.11 5.80 -9.35
C ILE A 338 5.90 5.15 -7.97
N PRO A 339 6.93 5.08 -7.12
CA PRO A 339 6.77 4.58 -5.77
C PRO A 339 5.68 5.33 -5.02
N GLY A 340 4.80 4.60 -4.34
CA GLY A 340 3.68 5.22 -3.65
C GLY A 340 3.58 4.83 -2.18
N LEU A 341 2.73 5.56 -1.49
CA LEU A 341 2.39 5.38 -0.07
C LEU A 341 0.96 5.83 0.18
N ASP A 342 0.42 5.47 1.35
CA ASP A 342 -0.89 5.91 1.82
C ASP A 342 -0.75 6.78 3.08
N VAL A 343 -1.45 7.94 3.10
CA VAL A 343 -1.59 8.82 4.25
C VAL A 343 -3.08 8.94 4.57
N LEU A 344 -3.58 7.96 5.30
CA LEU A 344 -4.96 7.96 5.79
C LEU A 344 -5.14 9.11 6.79
N SER A 345 -6.23 9.82 6.65
CA SER A 345 -6.65 10.95 7.47
C SER A 345 -5.71 12.18 7.48
N ASP A 346 -6.28 13.33 7.74
CA ASP A 346 -5.58 14.63 7.86
C ASP A 346 -4.80 14.79 9.17
N HIS A 347 -4.93 13.84 10.11
CA HIS A 347 -4.31 13.90 11.43
C HIS A 347 -3.03 13.07 11.56
N GLN A 348 -2.74 12.20 10.59
CA GLN A 348 -1.61 11.31 10.65
C GLN A 348 -0.40 11.89 9.90
N LEU A 349 0.61 12.28 10.66
CA LEU A 349 1.91 12.69 10.11
C LEU A 349 2.84 11.47 10.05
N ILE A 350 2.73 10.69 8.98
CA ILE A 350 3.46 9.43 8.79
C ILE A 350 4.82 9.72 8.11
N TYR A 351 5.77 10.26 8.86
CA TYR A 351 7.09 10.64 8.33
C TYR A 351 7.86 9.46 7.77
N GLU A 352 7.82 8.30 8.43
CA GLU A 352 8.60 7.13 8.03
C GLU A 352 8.25 6.67 6.62
N ALA A 353 6.97 6.45 6.33
CA ALA A 353 6.50 5.99 5.02
C ALA A 353 6.86 7.01 3.93
N VAL A 354 6.61 8.31 4.16
CA VAL A 354 6.90 9.36 3.15
C VAL A 354 8.39 9.44 2.84
N LEU A 355 9.25 9.46 3.87
CA LEU A 355 10.70 9.56 3.68
C LEU A 355 11.29 8.31 3.04
N GLN A 356 10.82 7.12 3.42
CA GLN A 356 11.24 5.85 2.82
C GLN A 356 10.90 5.81 1.32
N THR A 357 9.66 6.13 0.97
CA THR A 357 9.18 6.10 -0.42
C THR A 357 9.89 7.17 -1.27
N ALA A 358 10.04 8.39 -0.76
CA ALA A 358 10.82 9.44 -1.42
C ALA A 358 12.31 9.06 -1.57
N SER A 359 12.88 8.34 -0.61
CA SER A 359 14.25 7.82 -0.70
C SER A 359 14.39 6.78 -1.80
N VAL A 360 13.43 5.84 -1.91
CA VAL A 360 13.41 4.86 -3.01
C VAL A 360 13.31 5.54 -4.37
N ALA A 361 12.41 6.51 -4.52
CA ALA A 361 12.29 7.27 -5.76
C ALA A 361 13.62 7.92 -6.18
N ARG A 362 14.30 8.59 -5.25
CA ARG A 362 15.63 9.17 -5.50
C ARG A 362 16.67 8.12 -5.87
N GLN A 363 16.69 6.98 -5.20
CA GLN A 363 17.62 5.88 -5.51
C GLN A 363 17.36 5.27 -6.88
N ASN A 364 16.10 5.18 -7.29
CA ASN A 364 15.70 4.72 -8.61
C ASN A 364 15.88 5.77 -9.72
N GLY A 365 16.18 7.03 -9.36
CA GLY A 365 16.32 8.13 -10.30
C GLY A 365 14.99 8.60 -10.91
N THR A 366 13.86 8.35 -10.22
CA THR A 366 12.56 8.96 -10.52
C THR A 366 12.32 10.15 -9.62
N SER A 367 11.67 11.20 -10.15
CA SER A 367 11.25 12.37 -9.37
C SER A 367 9.79 12.26 -8.90
N ARG A 368 9.09 11.17 -9.25
CA ARG A 368 7.67 11.01 -8.92
C ARG A 368 7.50 10.10 -7.72
N VAL A 369 6.71 10.57 -6.76
CA VAL A 369 6.26 9.84 -5.57
C VAL A 369 4.77 10.07 -5.46
N LEU A 370 3.99 9.00 -5.45
CA LEU A 370 2.55 9.05 -5.29
C LEU A 370 2.18 8.96 -3.81
N SER A 371 1.17 9.71 -3.39
CA SER A 371 0.49 9.50 -2.10
C SER A 371 -1.00 9.38 -2.32
N GLU A 372 -1.57 8.26 -1.90
CA GLU A 372 -2.99 8.20 -1.59
C GLU A 372 -3.24 9.03 -0.34
N SER A 373 -4.27 9.87 -0.34
CA SER A 373 -4.42 10.83 0.75
C SER A 373 -5.88 11.09 1.09
N PHE A 374 -6.10 11.34 2.39
CA PHE A 374 -7.34 11.81 3.01
C PHE A 374 -8.42 10.77 3.28
N ALA A 375 -8.26 9.50 2.94
CA ALA A 375 -9.21 8.47 3.33
C ALA A 375 -9.49 8.51 4.84
N GLY A 376 -10.76 8.46 5.24
CA GLY A 376 -11.13 8.46 6.64
C GLY A 376 -11.04 9.81 7.37
N SER A 377 -10.73 10.92 6.67
CA SER A 377 -10.72 12.27 7.27
C SER A 377 -12.11 12.81 7.60
N GLY A 378 -13.18 12.21 7.06
CA GLY A 378 -14.55 12.64 7.30
C GLY A 378 -15.08 13.65 6.27
N TRP A 379 -16.39 13.91 6.32
CA TRP A 379 -17.06 14.85 5.40
C TRP A 379 -16.78 16.33 5.70
N ASP A 380 -16.28 16.62 6.87
CA ASP A 380 -15.97 17.95 7.38
C ASP A 380 -14.53 18.40 7.12
N LEU A 381 -13.74 17.62 6.36
CA LEU A 381 -12.37 17.97 5.98
C LEU A 381 -12.34 19.28 5.17
N PRO A 382 -11.82 20.40 5.73
CA PRO A 382 -11.82 21.67 5.04
C PRO A 382 -10.63 21.81 4.07
N LEU A 383 -10.75 22.69 3.08
CA LEU A 383 -9.70 22.93 2.07
C LEU A 383 -8.35 23.33 2.67
N PHE A 384 -8.34 24.07 3.78
CA PHE A 384 -7.07 24.46 4.41
C PHE A 384 -6.34 23.27 5.03
N ALA A 385 -7.06 22.27 5.59
CA ALA A 385 -6.46 21.05 6.12
C ALA A 385 -5.92 20.16 4.99
N GLN A 386 -6.68 20.04 3.88
CA GLN A 386 -6.19 19.37 2.68
C GLN A 386 -4.89 20.01 2.17
N LYS A 387 -4.88 21.36 2.08
CA LYS A 387 -3.68 22.10 1.67
C LYS A 387 -2.51 21.88 2.63
N ALA A 388 -2.73 21.96 3.94
CA ALA A 388 -1.67 21.76 4.93
C ALA A 388 -1.08 20.34 4.84
N GLY A 389 -1.93 19.31 4.69
CA GLY A 389 -1.49 17.93 4.49
C GLY A 389 -0.70 17.74 3.20
N MET A 390 -1.13 18.35 2.09
CA MET A 390 -0.41 18.30 0.83
C MET A 390 0.93 19.05 0.90
N ASP A 391 0.96 20.26 1.44
CA ASP A 391 2.19 21.08 1.58
C ASP A 391 3.25 20.32 2.39
N TRP A 392 2.84 19.67 3.48
CA TRP A 392 3.71 18.83 4.30
C TRP A 392 4.29 17.66 3.49
N GLN A 393 3.45 16.95 2.76
CA GLN A 393 3.87 15.81 1.93
C GLN A 393 4.78 16.26 0.77
N TYR A 394 4.47 17.40 0.12
CA TYR A 394 5.34 18.00 -0.90
C TYR A 394 6.73 18.32 -0.35
N ALA A 395 6.80 18.92 0.84
CA ALA A 395 8.08 19.23 1.49
C ALA A 395 8.93 17.99 1.74
N LEU A 396 8.32 16.82 1.89
CA LEU A 396 8.99 15.53 2.10
C LEU A 396 9.27 14.77 0.80
N GLY A 397 8.78 15.26 -0.35
CA GLY A 397 9.12 14.70 -1.66
C GLY A 397 7.99 13.99 -2.42
N VAL A 398 6.75 14.01 -1.91
CA VAL A 398 5.57 13.59 -2.68
C VAL A 398 5.35 14.56 -3.84
N THR A 399 4.97 14.05 -5.01
CA THR A 399 4.76 14.87 -6.22
C THR A 399 3.45 14.57 -6.94
N VAL A 400 2.80 13.47 -6.61
CA VAL A 400 1.53 13.03 -7.22
C VAL A 400 0.55 12.67 -6.10
N PHE A 401 -0.64 13.25 -6.14
CA PHE A 401 -1.70 12.93 -5.17
C PHE A 401 -2.79 12.09 -5.79
N CYS A 402 -3.01 10.90 -5.22
CA CYS A 402 -4.22 10.12 -5.38
C CYS A 402 -5.18 10.52 -4.27
N VAL A 403 -6.11 11.43 -4.55
CA VAL A 403 -7.04 11.86 -3.51
C VAL A 403 -8.13 10.81 -3.29
N HIS A 404 -8.31 10.37 -2.08
CA HIS A 404 -9.35 9.44 -1.67
C HIS A 404 -10.56 10.21 -1.13
N HIS A 405 -11.71 10.23 -1.83
CA HIS A 405 -11.88 9.71 -3.16
C HIS A 405 -13.05 10.44 -3.88
N ALA A 406 -13.27 10.14 -5.14
CA ALA A 406 -14.40 10.63 -5.91
C ALA A 406 -15.43 9.50 -6.05
N PHE A 407 -16.57 9.62 -5.37
CA PHE A 407 -17.63 8.62 -5.45
C PHE A 407 -18.37 8.69 -6.79
N TYR A 408 -18.63 7.56 -7.41
CA TYR A 408 -19.60 7.50 -8.52
C TYR A 408 -21.01 7.85 -8.02
N THR A 409 -21.41 7.31 -6.86
CA THR A 409 -22.67 7.64 -6.21
C THR A 409 -22.54 7.71 -4.68
N LEU A 410 -23.40 8.54 -4.04
CA LEU A 410 -23.55 8.61 -2.58
C LEU A 410 -24.84 7.94 -2.08
N ARG A 411 -25.48 7.12 -2.90
CA ARG A 411 -26.73 6.45 -2.52
C ARG A 411 -26.49 5.42 -1.41
N GLY A 412 -27.41 5.37 -0.43
CA GLY A 412 -27.36 4.38 0.64
C GLY A 412 -26.11 4.50 1.51
N GLU A 413 -25.44 3.38 1.74
CA GLU A 413 -24.23 3.28 2.56
C GLU A 413 -22.96 3.79 1.87
N ALA A 414 -22.97 4.01 0.56
CA ALA A 414 -21.83 4.50 -0.21
C ALA A 414 -21.19 5.76 0.39
N LYS A 415 -22.00 6.67 0.94
CA LYS A 415 -21.54 7.90 1.61
C LYS A 415 -20.71 7.68 2.89
N ARG A 416 -20.66 6.45 3.42
CA ARG A 416 -19.92 6.10 4.65
C ARG A 416 -18.59 5.41 4.37
N ASP A 417 -18.30 5.15 3.10
CA ASP A 417 -17.09 4.45 2.68
C ASP A 417 -15.90 5.41 2.68
N PHE A 418 -15.22 5.50 3.80
CA PHE A 418 -13.99 6.30 4.01
C PHE A 418 -14.04 7.73 3.44
N PRO A 419 -15.02 8.59 3.82
CA PRO A 419 -15.07 9.97 3.34
C PRO A 419 -13.77 10.73 3.66
N PRO A 420 -13.46 11.82 2.92
CA PRO A 420 -14.37 12.70 2.21
C PRO A 420 -14.62 12.31 0.76
N GLY A 421 -15.66 12.88 0.15
CA GLY A 421 -15.82 12.92 -1.30
C GLY A 421 -15.16 14.18 -1.86
N ILE A 422 -14.11 14.03 -2.64
CA ILE A 422 -13.39 15.16 -3.24
C ILE A 422 -13.77 15.25 -4.72
N SER A 423 -15.03 15.53 -4.98
CA SER A 423 -15.56 15.75 -6.33
C SER A 423 -16.83 16.62 -6.29
N PHE A 424 -17.70 16.52 -7.27
CA PHE A 424 -18.93 17.32 -7.36
C PHE A 424 -19.91 17.12 -6.19
N GLN A 425 -19.75 16.10 -5.37
CA GLN A 425 -20.51 15.89 -4.14
C GLN A 425 -20.04 16.80 -2.99
N SER A 426 -18.85 17.36 -3.07
CA SER A 426 -18.33 18.30 -2.07
C SER A 426 -18.92 19.69 -2.27
N PRO A 427 -19.32 20.41 -1.22
CA PRO A 427 -19.90 21.76 -1.36
C PRO A 427 -18.95 22.78 -2.00
N TYR A 428 -17.65 22.54 -1.93
CA TYR A 428 -16.58 23.42 -2.43
C TYR A 428 -16.03 23.01 -3.81
N TRP A 429 -16.62 22.03 -4.51
CA TRP A 429 -16.05 21.50 -5.76
C TRP A 429 -15.85 22.56 -6.87
N LYS A 430 -16.74 23.55 -6.94
CA LYS A 430 -16.64 24.66 -7.92
C LYS A 430 -15.45 25.57 -7.65
N GLN A 431 -15.03 25.67 -6.40
CA GLN A 431 -13.85 26.43 -5.98
C GLN A 431 -12.56 25.68 -6.29
N ALA A 432 -12.60 24.35 -6.35
CA ALA A 432 -11.46 23.52 -6.70
C ALA A 432 -10.93 23.80 -8.13
N GLY A 433 -11.82 24.14 -9.10
CA GLY A 433 -11.47 24.49 -10.48
C GLY A 433 -11.22 25.98 -10.77
N GLY A 434 -11.47 26.87 -9.80
CA GLY A 434 -11.57 28.33 -9.97
C GLY A 434 -10.27 29.09 -10.24
N GLY A 435 -9.15 28.44 -10.50
CA GLY A 435 -7.84 29.08 -10.74
C GLY A 435 -7.69 29.84 -12.07
N ARG A 436 -8.73 30.01 -12.91
CA ARG A 436 -8.62 30.64 -14.22
C ARG A 436 -9.05 32.11 -14.31
N ARG A 437 -9.60 32.73 -13.28
CA ARG A 437 -9.92 34.17 -13.29
C ARG A 437 -9.47 34.86 -11.99
N GLY A 438 -8.25 35.39 -12.02
CA GLY A 438 -7.82 36.52 -11.21
C GLY A 438 -7.90 36.35 -9.69
N GLY A 439 -7.05 35.55 -9.07
CA GLY A 439 -6.92 35.52 -7.61
C GLY A 439 -5.94 34.45 -7.17
N ARG A 440 -4.80 34.84 -6.63
CA ARG A 440 -3.84 33.92 -5.99
C ARG A 440 -4.48 33.41 -4.70
N GLY A 441 -4.97 32.16 -4.69
CA GLY A 441 -5.38 31.51 -3.45
C GLY A 441 -6.70 30.75 -3.58
N GLY A 442 -6.66 29.48 -3.60
CA GLY A 442 -7.79 28.57 -3.54
C GLY A 442 -7.43 27.29 -4.24
N ALA A 443 -7.99 26.22 -3.94
CA ALA A 443 -7.98 24.85 -4.44
C ALA A 443 -7.08 24.42 -5.65
N SER A 444 -6.48 25.33 -6.40
CA SER A 444 -5.38 25.03 -7.32
C SER A 444 -4.14 24.53 -6.57
N ALA A 445 -4.11 24.73 -5.26
CA ALA A 445 -3.14 24.11 -4.36
C ALA A 445 -3.52 22.65 -4.02
N ALA A 446 -4.80 22.30 -4.02
CA ALA A 446 -5.24 20.91 -3.88
C ALA A 446 -4.97 20.06 -5.14
N CYS A 447 -4.83 20.74 -6.30
CA CYS A 447 -4.42 20.11 -7.57
C CYS A 447 -3.15 20.84 -8.03
N GLY A 448 -1.98 20.50 -7.45
CA GLY A 448 -0.68 21.13 -7.68
C GLY A 448 -0.59 21.97 -8.97
N SER A 449 -0.59 23.30 -8.86
CA SER A 449 -0.17 24.12 -9.98
C SER A 449 1.32 23.90 -10.18
N SER A 450 1.76 23.70 -11.42
CA SER A 450 3.16 23.52 -11.81
C SER A 450 4.11 24.54 -11.16
N ALA A 451 3.65 25.76 -10.89
CA ALA A 451 4.42 26.82 -10.23
C ALA A 451 4.76 26.51 -8.76
N GLY A 452 3.95 25.75 -8.03
CA GLY A 452 4.27 25.33 -6.65
C GLY A 452 5.28 24.19 -6.61
N ILE A 453 5.23 23.30 -7.59
CA ILE A 453 6.16 22.17 -7.71
C ILE A 453 7.55 22.66 -8.12
N ASP A 454 7.64 23.58 -9.08
CA ASP A 454 8.92 24.14 -9.52
C ASP A 454 9.64 24.86 -8.38
N LEU A 455 8.92 25.61 -7.52
CA LEU A 455 9.48 26.26 -6.33
C LEU A 455 9.98 25.27 -5.27
N VAL A 456 9.27 24.15 -5.05
CA VAL A 456 9.67 23.14 -4.05
C VAL A 456 10.82 22.27 -4.61
N LEU A 457 10.80 21.94 -5.89
CA LEU A 457 11.90 21.21 -6.54
C LEU A 457 13.20 22.07 -6.60
N GLU A 458 13.10 23.37 -6.87
CA GLU A 458 14.24 24.28 -6.79
C GLU A 458 14.75 24.46 -5.35
N ALA A 459 13.85 24.61 -4.38
CA ALA A 459 14.22 24.75 -2.97
C ALA A 459 14.85 23.48 -2.40
N SER A 460 14.29 22.31 -2.70
CA SER A 460 14.89 21.04 -2.27
C SER A 460 16.17 20.72 -3.02
N GLY A 461 16.27 21.05 -4.31
CA GLY A 461 17.50 20.90 -5.09
C GLY A 461 18.63 21.80 -4.57
N ARG A 462 18.35 23.02 -4.11
CA ARG A 462 19.35 23.93 -3.52
C ARG A 462 19.78 23.50 -2.13
N LEU A 463 18.86 23.07 -1.26
CA LEU A 463 19.17 22.58 0.09
C LEU A 463 20.10 21.35 0.08
N PHE A 464 20.00 20.49 -0.94
CA PHE A 464 20.86 19.31 -1.06
C PHE A 464 22.14 19.56 -1.87
N ALA A 465 22.20 20.60 -2.70
CA ALA A 465 23.42 20.97 -3.43
C ALA A 465 24.41 21.77 -2.56
N GLU A 466 23.92 22.51 -1.58
CA GLU A 466 24.74 23.28 -0.64
C GLU A 466 25.27 22.42 0.52
N GLY A 467 24.56 21.36 0.94
CA GLY A 467 25.00 20.44 2.01
C GLY A 467 26.16 19.51 1.65
N SER A 468 26.62 19.51 0.39
CA SER A 468 27.72 18.62 -0.06
C SER A 468 29.08 19.34 -0.24
N ARG A 469 29.21 20.61 0.11
CA ARG A 469 30.43 21.39 -0.16
C ARG A 469 31.22 21.83 1.08
N ASP A 470 30.67 21.76 2.28
CA ASP A 470 31.42 22.15 3.46
C ASP A 470 31.44 21.01 4.48
N GLY A 471 32.61 20.35 4.56
CA GLY A 471 32.95 19.40 5.59
C GLY A 471 33.47 20.13 6.84
N ASP A 472 32.59 20.77 7.60
CA ASP A 472 32.88 21.19 8.97
C ASP A 472 31.60 21.12 9.83
N ALA A 473 31.62 20.21 10.80
CA ALA A 473 30.56 20.08 11.78
C ALA A 473 30.67 21.20 12.83
N PRO A 474 29.60 21.94 13.13
CA PRO A 474 29.62 22.88 14.24
C PRO A 474 29.55 22.17 15.58
N PRO A 475 30.19 22.70 16.65
CA PRO A 475 30.24 22.09 17.96
C PRO A 475 28.89 22.13 18.69
N ALA A 476 28.62 21.08 19.46
CA ALA A 476 27.44 20.92 20.30
C ALA A 476 27.28 22.10 21.30
N ALA A 477 26.22 22.87 21.14
CA ALA A 477 25.83 23.89 22.11
C ALA A 477 24.91 23.28 23.17
N SER A 478 25.43 23.15 24.38
CA SER A 478 24.68 22.91 25.60
C SER A 478 23.86 24.13 25.99
N ALA A 479 22.54 24.01 26.03
CA ALA A 479 21.68 25.02 26.62
C ALA A 479 20.77 24.41 27.68
N GLN A 480 21.21 24.51 28.92
CA GLN A 480 20.32 24.54 30.08
C GLN A 480 19.59 25.88 30.08
N ARG A 481 18.27 25.89 30.11
CA ARG A 481 17.48 26.94 30.72
C ARG A 481 16.16 26.41 31.29
N SER A 482 15.97 26.78 32.53
CA SER A 482 14.88 26.57 33.47
C SER A 482 13.53 27.12 32.98
N ALA A 483 12.48 26.37 33.33
CA ALA A 483 11.07 26.80 33.21
C ALA A 483 10.64 27.71 34.37
N PRO A 484 9.53 28.43 34.20
CA PRO A 484 8.50 28.43 35.23
C PRO A 484 7.08 28.17 34.67
N GLY A 485 6.38 27.35 35.39
CA GLY A 485 4.99 27.33 35.81
C GLY A 485 3.86 27.52 34.81
N GLY A 486 2.94 26.56 34.77
CA GLY A 486 1.56 26.82 34.38
C GLY A 486 0.91 25.72 33.54
N ASP A 487 -0.03 25.06 34.17
CA ASP A 487 -1.18 24.32 33.62
C ASP A 487 -1.00 23.03 32.84
N ARG A 488 -1.27 21.94 33.55
CA ARG A 488 -1.42 20.59 33.03
C ARG A 488 -2.75 20.42 32.29
N ILE A 489 -2.72 20.43 30.97
CA ILE A 489 -3.80 19.86 30.17
C ILE A 489 -3.58 18.35 30.11
N ARG A 490 -4.44 17.59 30.78
CA ARG A 490 -4.49 16.12 30.68
C ARG A 490 -5.06 15.72 29.34
N LEU A 491 -4.21 15.41 28.36
CA LEU A 491 -4.59 14.64 27.19
C LEU A 491 -4.74 13.18 27.59
N ARG A 492 -5.98 12.69 27.60
CA ARG A 492 -6.26 11.25 27.72
C ARG A 492 -5.78 10.58 26.44
N ARG A 493 -4.71 9.80 26.53
CA ARG A 493 -4.33 8.83 25.50
C ARG A 493 -5.43 7.77 25.42
N ARG A 494 -6.21 7.77 24.34
CA ARG A 494 -6.91 6.57 23.88
C ARG A 494 -5.91 5.78 23.05
N ALA A 495 -5.48 4.64 23.57
CA ALA A 495 -4.76 3.63 22.81
C ALA A 495 -5.69 3.13 21.69
N TYR A 496 -5.24 3.23 20.46
CA TYR A 496 -5.90 2.65 19.30
C TYR A 496 -5.45 1.19 19.23
N ASP A 497 -6.33 0.30 19.67
CA ASP A 497 -6.14 -1.15 19.59
C ASP A 497 -6.54 -1.56 18.16
N GLY A 498 -5.54 -1.71 17.31
CA GLY A 498 -5.71 -2.11 15.91
C GLY A 498 -6.07 -3.58 15.81
N GLY A 499 -7.28 -3.85 15.41
CA GLY A 499 -7.69 -5.18 14.99
C GLY A 499 -8.77 -5.84 15.85
N LYS A 500 -9.95 -5.98 15.25
CA LYS A 500 -11.12 -6.73 15.71
C LYS A 500 -12.01 -6.00 16.71
N ARG A 501 -13.00 -5.26 16.20
CA ARG A 501 -14.38 -5.18 16.71
C ARG A 501 -15.25 -4.26 15.86
N PHE A 502 -15.81 -4.78 14.79
CA PHE A 502 -17.08 -4.30 14.26
C PHE A 502 -17.99 -5.49 13.94
N HIS A 503 -18.47 -6.16 14.98
CA HIS A 503 -19.74 -6.87 15.01
C HIS A 503 -20.23 -6.86 16.45
N ARG A 504 -21.00 -5.86 16.80
CA ARG A 504 -22.04 -5.94 17.81
C ARG A 504 -23.29 -5.37 17.18
N GLU A 505 -24.18 -6.26 16.83
CA GLU A 505 -25.59 -5.96 16.64
C GLU A 505 -26.10 -5.13 17.81
N ARG A 506 -26.51 -3.89 17.54
CA ARG A 506 -27.43 -3.17 18.40
C ARG A 506 -28.79 -3.26 17.74
N ALA A 507 -29.67 -3.95 18.41
CA ALA A 507 -31.11 -3.94 18.14
C ALA A 507 -31.59 -2.48 18.01
N ALA A 508 -32.38 -2.22 16.97
CA ALA A 508 -33.05 -0.96 16.76
C ALA A 508 -34.01 -0.68 17.92
N PRO A 509 -34.11 0.56 18.42
CA PRO A 509 -35.23 0.93 19.28
C PRO A 509 -36.48 1.12 18.41
N ASP A 510 -37.56 0.42 18.81
CA ASP A 510 -38.90 0.64 18.31
C ASP A 510 -39.30 2.12 18.50
N TRP A 511 -39.55 2.79 17.41
CA TRP A 511 -40.30 4.05 17.40
C TRP A 511 -41.75 3.73 16.99
N LYS A 512 -42.61 3.64 17.96
CA LYS A 512 -44.04 3.87 17.78
C LYS A 512 -44.33 5.30 18.28
N GLY A 513 -44.87 6.13 17.39
CA GLY A 513 -45.32 7.47 17.63
C GLY A 513 -45.18 8.31 16.37
#